data_be1b385ba6b4fdc0eae041617e207ade
#
_entry.id   be1b385ba6b4fdc0eae041617e207ade
#
_cell.length_a   1.000
_cell.length_b   1.000
_cell.length_c   1.000
_cell.angle_alpha   90.00
_cell.angle_beta   90.00
_cell.angle_gamma   90.00
#
_symmetry.space_group_name_H-M   'P 1'
#
loop_
_entity.id
_entity.type
_entity.pdbx_description
1 polymer ?
#
loop_
_entity_poly.entity_id
_entity_poly.type
_entity_poly.pdbx_seq_one_letter_code
_entity_poly.pdbx_strand_id
1 'polypeptide(L)'
;MNAELFTEEFKITPYWWEAAAPRKINDPLPEAADVVIVGGGYAGLSTALELARNGTKAVVLEAEEFGHGASSRNGGGVSGSNVGKGPTAGAISPVERALGKERMHELLMGGAEAMANLEAMIEREKLECHYVRCGRFVGAYTPAH
;
A
#
# COMPACT_ATOMS: atom_id res chain seq x y z
N MET A 1 7.75 -11.73 -24.78
CA MET A 1 8.85 -11.48 -23.81
C MET A 1 10.10 -12.15 -24.35
N ASN A 2 11.23 -11.47 -24.32
CA ASN A 2 12.49 -12.03 -24.83
C ASN A 2 13.02 -13.04 -23.79
N ALA A 3 12.97 -14.33 -24.11
CA ALA A 3 13.31 -15.42 -23.18
C ALA A 3 14.78 -15.35 -22.64
N GLU A 4 15.65 -14.62 -23.34
CA GLU A 4 17.05 -14.44 -22.93
C GLU A 4 17.25 -13.50 -21.74
N LEU A 5 16.22 -12.73 -21.33
CA LEU A 5 16.32 -11.78 -20.22
C LEU A 5 15.93 -12.36 -18.86
N PHE A 6 15.38 -13.56 -18.84
CA PHE A 6 14.86 -14.17 -17.63
C PHE A 6 15.48 -15.55 -17.42
N THR A 7 15.67 -15.92 -16.16
CA THR A 7 16.07 -17.28 -15.79
C THR A 7 14.89 -18.25 -15.96
N GLU A 8 15.18 -19.55 -16.02
CA GLU A 8 14.13 -20.60 -16.09
C GLU A 8 13.18 -20.59 -14.88
N GLU A 9 13.67 -20.07 -13.73
CA GLU A 9 12.90 -19.97 -12.49
C GLU A 9 12.10 -18.66 -12.37
N PHE A 10 12.13 -17.78 -13.39
CA PHE A 10 11.41 -16.53 -13.35
C PHE A 10 9.90 -16.73 -13.27
N LYS A 11 9.27 -16.12 -12.27
CA LYS A 11 7.83 -16.16 -12.04
C LYS A 11 7.21 -14.79 -12.28
N ILE A 12 6.09 -14.74 -13.01
CA ILE A 12 5.27 -13.55 -13.16
C ILE A 12 4.22 -13.41 -12.05
N THR A 13 4.03 -14.48 -11.26
CA THR A 13 3.12 -14.48 -10.12
C THR A 13 3.59 -13.48 -9.06
N PRO A 14 2.69 -12.74 -8.41
CA PRO A 14 3.05 -11.86 -7.31
C PRO A 14 3.83 -12.57 -6.21
N TYR A 15 4.93 -11.98 -5.76
CA TYR A 15 5.80 -12.58 -4.73
C TYR A 15 5.04 -12.89 -3.43
N TRP A 16 4.19 -11.97 -2.98
CA TRP A 16 3.47 -12.14 -1.72
C TRP A 16 2.43 -13.26 -1.75
N TRP A 17 2.04 -13.74 -2.93
CA TRP A 17 1.15 -14.89 -3.04
C TRP A 17 1.82 -16.23 -2.68
N GLU A 18 3.15 -16.27 -2.58
CA GLU A 18 3.85 -17.44 -2.05
C GLU A 18 3.61 -17.58 -0.54
N ALA A 19 3.47 -16.46 0.19
CA ALA A 19 3.18 -16.46 1.62
C ALA A 19 1.67 -16.46 1.92
N ALA A 20 0.88 -15.79 1.10
CA ALA A 20 -0.57 -15.62 1.27
C ALA A 20 -1.27 -15.71 -0.09
N ALA A 21 -1.60 -16.91 -0.50
CA ALA A 21 -2.33 -17.12 -1.75
C ALA A 21 -3.71 -16.43 -1.71
N PRO A 22 -4.14 -15.78 -2.80
CA PRO A 22 -5.44 -15.12 -2.85
C PRO A 22 -6.56 -16.15 -2.70
N ARG A 23 -7.58 -15.77 -1.93
CA ARG A 23 -8.78 -16.59 -1.82
C ARG A 23 -9.58 -16.50 -3.13
N LYS A 24 -9.90 -17.64 -3.72
CA LYS A 24 -10.84 -17.69 -4.84
C LYS A 24 -12.25 -17.42 -4.33
N ILE A 25 -12.88 -16.40 -4.87
CA ILE A 25 -14.24 -16.00 -4.54
C ILE A 25 -15.06 -16.20 -5.81
N ASN A 26 -16.00 -17.15 -5.75
CA ASN A 26 -16.93 -17.44 -6.83
C ASN A 26 -18.38 -17.23 -6.38
N ASP A 27 -18.57 -16.33 -5.42
CA ASP A 27 -19.90 -16.02 -4.93
C ASP A 27 -20.71 -15.29 -6.01
N PRO A 28 -21.99 -15.60 -6.16
CA PRO A 28 -22.85 -14.89 -7.10
C PRO A 28 -22.94 -13.41 -6.70
N LEU A 29 -22.99 -12.55 -7.69
CA LEU A 29 -23.18 -11.12 -7.43
C LEU A 29 -24.56 -10.90 -6.78
N PRO A 30 -24.67 -10.05 -5.77
CA PRO A 30 -25.96 -9.68 -5.20
C PRO A 30 -26.77 -8.85 -6.24
N GLU A 31 -28.08 -8.93 -6.15
CA GLU A 31 -28.97 -8.16 -7.03
C GLU A 31 -28.83 -6.65 -6.86
N ALA A 32 -28.44 -6.20 -5.65
CA ALA A 32 -28.25 -4.79 -5.31
C ALA A 32 -27.15 -4.62 -4.26
N ALA A 33 -26.47 -3.49 -4.34
CA ALA A 33 -25.51 -3.01 -3.36
C ALA A 33 -25.64 -1.49 -3.22
N ASP A 34 -25.30 -0.95 -2.05
CA ASP A 34 -25.29 0.50 -1.83
C ASP A 34 -24.10 1.14 -2.55
N VAL A 35 -22.97 0.43 -2.59
CA VAL A 35 -21.71 0.89 -3.23
C VAL A 35 -21.08 -0.25 -4.00
N VAL A 36 -20.62 0.03 -5.20
CA VAL A 36 -19.80 -0.87 -6.01
C VAL A 36 -18.40 -0.28 -6.13
N ILE A 37 -17.40 -1.07 -5.77
CA ILE A 37 -15.99 -0.71 -5.82
C ILE A 37 -15.33 -1.52 -6.94
N VAL A 38 -14.65 -0.85 -7.86
CA VAL A 38 -13.92 -1.50 -8.95
C VAL A 38 -12.44 -1.56 -8.60
N GLY A 39 -11.92 -2.78 -8.51
CA GLY A 39 -10.54 -3.08 -8.17
C GLY A 39 -10.33 -3.55 -6.73
N GLY A 40 -9.76 -4.74 -6.59
CA GLY A 40 -9.48 -5.43 -5.30
C GLY A 40 -8.05 -5.22 -4.78
N GLY A 41 -7.45 -4.06 -5.04
CA GLY A 41 -6.17 -3.65 -4.45
C GLY A 41 -6.33 -2.98 -3.08
N TYR A 42 -5.25 -2.43 -2.52
CA TYR A 42 -5.27 -1.75 -1.20
C TYR A 42 -6.37 -0.71 -1.07
N ALA A 43 -6.54 0.16 -2.06
CA ALA A 43 -7.54 1.22 -2.00
C ALA A 43 -8.97 0.65 -1.97
N GLY A 44 -9.27 -0.30 -2.85
CA GLY A 44 -10.61 -0.89 -2.92
C GLY A 44 -10.96 -1.69 -1.67
N LEU A 45 -10.04 -2.53 -1.18
CA LEU A 45 -10.26 -3.33 0.02
C LEU A 45 -10.36 -2.46 1.28
N SER A 46 -9.53 -1.42 1.42
CA SER A 46 -9.62 -0.49 2.55
C SER A 46 -10.92 0.29 2.53
N THR A 47 -11.38 0.72 1.36
CA THR A 47 -12.69 1.38 1.20
C THR A 47 -13.83 0.44 1.57
N ALA A 48 -13.81 -0.80 1.07
CA ALA A 48 -14.84 -1.79 1.39
C ALA A 48 -14.91 -2.09 2.89
N LEU A 49 -13.76 -2.23 3.53
CA LEU A 49 -13.66 -2.46 4.97
C LEU A 49 -14.27 -1.32 5.77
N GLU A 50 -13.97 -0.08 5.39
CA GLU A 50 -14.51 1.10 6.11
C GLU A 50 -16.02 1.26 5.89
N LEU A 51 -16.52 0.99 4.67
CA LEU A 51 -17.96 0.98 4.39
C LEU A 51 -18.68 -0.10 5.19
N ALA A 52 -18.11 -1.31 5.25
CA ALA A 52 -18.68 -2.41 6.01
C ALA A 52 -18.76 -2.10 7.53
N ARG A 53 -17.74 -1.44 8.09
CA ARG A 53 -17.74 -0.97 9.48
C ARG A 53 -18.87 0.01 9.78
N ASN A 54 -19.25 0.79 8.78
CA ASN A 54 -20.35 1.75 8.86
C ASN A 54 -21.70 1.15 8.44
N GLY A 55 -21.79 -0.16 8.25
CA GLY A 55 -23.03 -0.85 7.91
C GLY A 55 -23.48 -0.69 6.46
N THR A 56 -22.64 -0.14 5.58
CA THR A 56 -22.94 0.04 4.17
C THR A 56 -22.65 -1.23 3.38
N LYS A 57 -23.59 -1.70 2.58
CA LYS A 57 -23.44 -2.87 1.73
C LYS A 57 -22.56 -2.52 0.49
N ALA A 58 -21.30 -2.88 0.56
CA ALA A 58 -20.36 -2.68 -0.54
C ALA A 58 -20.03 -4.01 -1.24
N VAL A 59 -19.88 -3.94 -2.57
CA VAL A 59 -19.40 -5.04 -3.41
C VAL A 59 -18.11 -4.61 -4.08
N VAL A 60 -17.07 -5.45 -3.99
CA VAL A 60 -15.82 -5.24 -4.68
C VAL A 60 -15.78 -6.14 -5.92
N LEU A 61 -15.59 -5.54 -7.07
CA LEU A 61 -15.40 -6.23 -8.35
C LEU A 61 -13.92 -6.21 -8.71
N GLU A 62 -13.34 -7.38 -8.90
CA GLU A 62 -11.95 -7.56 -9.35
C GLU A 62 -11.94 -8.39 -10.64
N ALA A 63 -11.14 -7.96 -11.59
CA ALA A 63 -11.06 -8.62 -12.90
C ALA A 63 -10.21 -9.89 -12.87
N GLU A 64 -9.26 -9.93 -11.97
CA GLU A 64 -8.32 -11.03 -11.76
C GLU A 64 -8.48 -11.57 -10.33
N GLU A 65 -7.40 -11.95 -9.68
CA GLU A 65 -7.38 -12.32 -8.26
C GLU A 65 -7.17 -11.06 -7.38
N PHE A 66 -7.71 -11.05 -6.18
CA PHE A 66 -7.51 -9.93 -5.25
C PHE A 66 -6.02 -9.64 -5.03
N GLY A 67 -5.66 -8.38 -5.19
CA GLY A 67 -4.28 -7.92 -5.06
C GLY A 67 -3.39 -8.23 -6.26
N HIS A 68 -3.88 -8.74 -7.38
CA HIS A 68 -3.08 -9.10 -8.56
C HIS A 68 -2.19 -7.98 -9.08
N GLY A 69 -2.60 -6.74 -8.95
CA GLY A 69 -1.85 -5.56 -9.35
C GLY A 69 -0.66 -5.24 -8.42
N ALA A 70 -0.37 -3.95 -8.25
CA ALA A 70 0.75 -3.46 -7.44
C ALA A 70 0.67 -3.83 -5.94
N SER A 71 -0.51 -4.15 -5.43
CA SER A 71 -0.73 -4.46 -4.01
C SER A 71 0.01 -5.72 -3.54
N SER A 72 0.25 -6.68 -4.40
CA SER A 72 1.06 -7.87 -4.08
C SER A 72 2.40 -7.95 -4.82
N ARG A 73 2.81 -6.85 -5.50
CA ARG A 73 4.07 -6.74 -6.26
C ARG A 73 5.00 -5.65 -5.74
N ASN A 74 4.78 -5.18 -4.53
CA ASN A 74 5.62 -4.17 -3.87
C ASN A 74 6.64 -4.81 -2.92
N GLY A 75 7.57 -4.03 -2.40
CA GLY A 75 8.61 -4.51 -1.49
C GLY A 75 8.15 -4.71 -0.04
N GLY A 76 6.88 -4.52 0.29
CA GLY A 76 6.33 -4.70 1.64
C GLY A 76 6.77 -3.65 2.67
N GLY A 77 7.59 -2.68 2.28
CA GLY A 77 8.05 -1.64 3.20
C GLY A 77 6.97 -0.58 3.43
N VAL A 78 6.69 -0.28 4.69
CA VAL A 78 5.79 0.80 5.10
C VAL A 78 6.56 1.85 5.87
N SER A 79 6.33 3.12 5.56
CA SER A 79 6.94 4.23 6.30
C SER A 79 5.97 5.42 6.39
N GLY A 80 5.87 5.99 7.58
CA GLY A 80 4.95 7.09 7.88
C GLY A 80 5.26 8.42 7.20
N SER A 81 6.47 8.62 6.69
CA SER A 81 6.83 9.84 5.98
C SER A 81 8.10 9.65 5.16
N ASN A 82 7.98 9.73 3.86
CA ASN A 82 9.11 9.81 2.92
C ASN A 82 9.14 11.14 2.14
N VAL A 83 8.18 12.01 2.39
CA VAL A 83 8.08 13.29 1.66
C VAL A 83 9.25 14.19 2.08
N GLY A 84 10.07 14.57 1.12
CA GLY A 84 11.18 15.48 1.34
C GLY A 84 12.48 14.88 1.87
N LYS A 85 12.55 13.57 2.11
CA LYS A 85 13.80 12.86 2.44
C LYS A 85 14.43 12.27 1.18
N GLY A 86 14.85 13.12 0.28
CA GLY A 86 15.71 12.75 -0.84
C GLY A 86 17.19 12.81 -0.43
N PRO A 87 18.11 12.53 -1.36
CA PRO A 87 19.57 12.54 -1.13
C PRO A 87 20.14 13.92 -0.75
N THR A 88 19.33 14.93 -0.57
CA THR A 88 19.70 16.31 -0.17
C THR A 88 19.11 16.68 1.18
N ALA A 89 19.35 15.85 2.19
CA ALA A 89 18.97 16.20 3.57
C ALA A 89 19.66 17.53 3.96
N GLY A 90 18.88 18.57 4.17
CA GLY A 90 19.37 19.93 4.45
C GLY A 90 19.08 20.95 3.34
N ALA A 91 18.81 20.52 2.11
CA ALA A 91 18.29 21.40 1.06
C ALA A 91 16.75 21.37 1.05
N ILE A 92 16.15 22.50 0.74
CA ILE A 92 14.69 22.59 0.50
C ILE A 92 14.34 21.63 -0.63
N SER A 93 13.50 20.62 -0.34
CA SER A 93 13.09 19.64 -1.34
C SER A 93 12.32 20.32 -2.48
N PRO A 94 12.34 19.77 -3.70
CA PRO A 94 11.52 20.29 -4.80
C PRO A 94 10.03 20.36 -4.42
N VAL A 95 9.56 19.43 -3.59
CA VAL A 95 8.17 19.40 -3.10
C VAL A 95 7.90 20.55 -2.13
N GLU A 96 8.78 20.79 -1.17
CA GLU A 96 8.67 21.93 -0.25
C GLU A 96 8.75 23.27 -0.98
N ARG A 97 9.59 23.37 -1.99
CA ARG A 97 9.70 24.56 -2.83
C ARG A 97 8.42 24.83 -3.62
N ALA A 98 7.78 23.79 -4.11
CA ALA A 98 6.52 23.91 -4.87
C ALA A 98 5.30 24.17 -3.99
N LEU A 99 5.23 23.58 -2.82
CA LEU A 99 4.05 23.59 -1.95
C LEU A 99 4.16 24.57 -0.77
N GLY A 100 5.36 25.00 -0.41
CA GLY A 100 5.63 25.79 0.78
C GLY A 100 5.77 24.93 2.06
N LYS A 101 6.33 25.53 3.10
CA LYS A 101 6.66 24.84 4.36
C LYS A 101 5.43 24.32 5.10
N GLU A 102 4.35 25.09 5.12
CA GLU A 102 3.12 24.73 5.83
C GLU A 102 2.50 23.47 5.23
N ARG A 103 2.30 23.47 3.90
CA ARG A 103 1.75 22.32 3.21
C ARG A 103 2.66 21.09 3.28
N MET A 104 3.97 21.31 3.28
CA MET A 104 4.94 20.24 3.50
C MET A 104 4.80 19.62 4.89
N HIS A 105 4.62 20.46 5.93
CA HIS A 105 4.38 19.97 7.29
C HIS A 105 3.11 19.14 7.40
N GLU A 106 2.00 19.60 6.81
CA GLU A 106 0.74 18.85 6.76
C GLU A 106 0.93 17.46 6.11
N LEU A 107 1.66 17.37 4.98
CA LEU A 107 1.95 16.11 4.32
C LEU A 107 2.79 15.16 5.19
N LEU A 108 3.75 15.69 5.96
CA LEU A 108 4.54 14.91 6.89
C LEU A 108 3.70 14.36 8.04
N MET A 109 2.82 15.19 8.60
CA MET A 109 1.91 14.78 9.67
C MET A 109 0.90 13.75 9.17
N GLY A 110 0.31 13.97 7.99
CA GLY A 110 -0.60 13.01 7.35
C GLY A 110 0.05 11.65 7.09
N GLY A 111 1.34 11.62 6.74
CA GLY A 111 2.11 10.38 6.62
C GLY A 111 2.27 9.64 7.95
N ALA A 112 2.51 10.37 9.04
CA ALA A 112 2.60 9.79 10.39
C ALA A 112 1.25 9.22 10.85
N GLU A 113 0.16 9.95 10.60
CA GLU A 113 -1.21 9.51 10.89
C GLU A 113 -1.58 8.27 10.08
N ALA A 114 -1.24 8.23 8.79
CA ALA A 114 -1.48 7.07 7.95
C ALA A 114 -0.77 5.80 8.47
N MET A 115 0.45 5.95 8.98
CA MET A 115 1.18 4.85 9.61
C MET A 115 0.50 4.36 10.90
N ALA A 116 0.07 5.28 11.76
CA ALA A 116 -0.65 4.94 12.99
C ALA A 116 -1.99 4.25 12.68
N ASN A 117 -2.72 4.72 11.66
CA ASN A 117 -3.96 4.11 11.21
C ASN A 117 -3.76 2.70 10.66
N LEU A 118 -2.67 2.46 9.94
CA LEU A 118 -2.32 1.12 9.45
C LEU A 118 -2.03 0.16 10.62
N GLU A 119 -1.21 0.59 11.58
CA GLU A 119 -0.92 -0.21 12.77
C GLU A 119 -2.18 -0.54 13.57
N ALA A 120 -3.04 0.46 13.80
CA ALA A 120 -4.33 0.27 14.46
C ALA A 120 -5.27 -0.67 13.68
N MET A 121 -5.24 -0.64 12.35
CA MET A 121 -6.00 -1.57 11.51
C MET A 121 -5.47 -3.00 11.64
N ILE A 122 -4.16 -3.22 11.58
CA ILE A 122 -3.55 -4.55 11.75
C ILE A 122 -3.96 -5.16 13.09
N GLU A 123 -3.90 -4.38 14.17
CA GLU A 123 -4.27 -4.82 15.51
C GLU A 123 -5.78 -5.10 15.63
N ARG A 124 -6.62 -4.20 15.18
CA ARG A 124 -8.08 -4.30 15.27
C ARG A 124 -8.64 -5.46 14.46
N GLU A 125 -8.13 -5.66 13.25
CA GLU A 125 -8.56 -6.75 12.38
C GLU A 125 -7.77 -8.05 12.62
N LYS A 126 -6.80 -8.04 13.52
CA LYS A 126 -5.94 -9.18 13.85
C LYS A 126 -5.28 -9.77 12.60
N LEU A 127 -4.73 -8.90 11.76
CA LEU A 127 -4.14 -9.32 10.49
C LEU A 127 -2.81 -10.06 10.71
N GLU A 128 -2.76 -11.32 10.34
CA GLU A 128 -1.54 -12.13 10.35
C GLU A 128 -0.67 -11.82 9.12
N CYS A 129 -0.02 -10.66 9.12
CA CYS A 129 0.75 -10.14 7.99
C CYS A 129 2.26 -10.03 8.26
N HIS A 130 2.76 -10.67 9.32
CA HIS A 130 4.17 -10.62 9.73
C HIS A 130 4.70 -9.18 9.89
N TYR A 131 3.85 -8.26 10.32
CA TYR A 131 4.24 -6.87 10.53
C TYR A 131 5.29 -6.74 11.63
N VAL A 132 6.41 -6.08 11.31
CA VAL A 132 7.47 -5.79 12.27
C VAL A 132 7.83 -4.31 12.20
N ARG A 133 7.74 -3.61 13.33
CA ARG A 133 8.17 -2.22 13.44
C ARG A 133 9.69 -2.15 13.64
N CYS A 134 10.43 -2.30 12.54
CA CYS A 134 11.90 -2.37 12.56
C CYS A 134 12.61 -1.01 12.38
N GLY A 135 11.86 0.05 12.06
CA GLY A 135 12.44 1.34 11.67
C GLY A 135 13.04 1.31 10.26
N ARG A 136 13.68 2.43 9.89
CA ARG A 136 14.35 2.59 8.60
C ARG A 136 15.69 3.26 8.79
N PHE A 137 16.73 2.68 8.18
CA PHE A 137 18.03 3.29 8.08
C PHE A 137 18.25 3.86 6.67
N VAL A 138 18.73 5.09 6.59
CA VAL A 138 19.11 5.72 5.33
C VAL A 138 20.56 6.18 5.46
N GLY A 139 21.45 5.54 4.70
CA GLY A 139 22.87 5.91 4.64
C GLY A 139 23.08 7.18 3.82
N ALA A 140 23.96 8.08 4.29
CA ALA A 140 24.42 9.21 3.51
C ALA A 140 25.49 8.75 2.52
N TYR A 141 25.37 9.19 1.25
CA TYR A 141 26.37 8.90 0.21
C TYR A 141 27.42 9.99 0.08
N THR A 142 27.12 11.19 0.49
CA THR A 142 28.00 12.36 0.45
C THR A 142 27.79 13.22 1.70
N PRO A 143 28.75 14.12 2.03
CA PRO A 143 28.59 15.07 3.13
C PRO A 143 27.37 16.01 2.99
N ALA A 144 26.75 16.11 1.81
CA ALA A 144 25.56 16.90 1.56
C ALA A 144 24.24 16.12 1.81
N HIS A 145 24.32 14.83 2.10
CA HIS A 145 23.20 14.01 2.52
C HIS A 145 23.10 14.00 4.05
#